data_f8d60fefc0187fdfe2d7fa645f8fd582
#
_entry.id   f8d60fefc0187fdfe2d7fa645f8fd582
#
_cell.length_a   1.000
_cell.length_b   1.000
_cell.length_c   1.000
_cell.angle_alpha   90.00
_cell.angle_beta   90.00
_cell.angle_gamma   90.00
#
_symmetry.space_group_name_H-M   'P 1'
#
loop_
_entity.id
_entity.type
_entity.pdbx_description
1 polymer ?
#
loop_
_entity_poly.entity_id
_entity_poly.type
_entity_poly.pdbx_seq_one_letter_code
_entity_poly.pdbx_strand_id
1 'polypeptide(L)'
;MILDDIKKDLEKRLSKKRFIHSSGVADSAVKLAKRYGANPGQALLAGWIHDCAKELSLQDMQKIVEDYGMKVDTFLWNNRALLHGPAGSILAQTKYEIIDPEIQSAVYYHTTGRPDMHLLEKIIFLADYIAPNRNFPQVDIIREKAKKNLDEALLTAYNSTINHLLEENKYCLLYTSDAAAE
;
A
#
# COMPACT_ATOMS: atom_id res chain seq x y z
N MET A 1 17.38 9.56 6.18
CA MET A 1 18.09 8.44 5.47
C MET A 1 17.98 8.64 3.97
N ILE A 2 19.03 8.36 3.16
CA ILE A 2 18.95 8.46 1.69
C ILE A 2 18.34 7.19 1.07
N LEU A 3 17.76 7.32 -0.13
CA LEU A 3 17.05 6.21 -0.80
C LEU A 3 17.92 4.95 -0.99
N ASP A 4 19.20 5.11 -1.28
CA ASP A 4 20.10 3.95 -1.47
C ASP A 4 20.33 3.15 -0.18
N ASP A 5 20.35 3.82 0.98
CA ASP A 5 20.44 3.12 2.26
C ASP A 5 19.15 2.38 2.60
N ILE A 6 18.00 2.97 2.26
CA ILE A 6 16.67 2.32 2.39
C ILE A 6 16.63 1.05 1.53
N LYS A 7 17.06 1.13 0.26
CA LYS A 7 17.11 -0.03 -0.64
C LYS A 7 18.01 -1.15 -0.10
N LYS A 8 19.21 -0.81 0.39
CA LYS A 8 20.13 -1.78 0.99
C LYS A 8 19.55 -2.46 2.25
N ASP A 9 18.81 -1.72 3.09
CA ASP A 9 18.13 -2.30 4.25
C ASP A 9 16.99 -3.22 3.81
N LEU A 10 16.18 -2.79 2.84
CA LEU A 10 15.08 -3.60 2.29
C LEU A 10 15.59 -4.89 1.63
N GLU A 11 16.70 -4.82 0.88
CA GLU A 11 17.32 -6.00 0.25
C GLU A 11 17.75 -7.05 1.26
N LYS A 12 18.20 -6.64 2.45
CA LYS A 12 18.59 -7.54 3.53
C LYS A 12 17.40 -8.14 4.28
N ARG A 13 16.28 -7.40 4.35
CA ARG A 13 15.12 -7.75 5.19
C ARG A 13 14.01 -8.44 4.44
N LEU A 14 13.89 -8.18 3.15
CA LEU A 14 12.83 -8.75 2.33
C LEU A 14 13.36 -9.95 1.54
N SER A 15 12.48 -10.90 1.29
CA SER A 15 12.78 -11.95 0.31
C SER A 15 13.06 -11.32 -1.06
N LYS A 16 13.87 -12.01 -1.87
CA LYS A 16 14.19 -11.58 -3.24
C LYS A 16 12.93 -11.25 -4.06
N LYS A 17 11.87 -12.08 -3.91
CA LYS A 17 10.59 -11.86 -4.59
C LYS A 17 9.94 -10.55 -4.16
N ARG A 18 9.94 -10.25 -2.86
CA ARG A 18 9.33 -9.02 -2.31
C ARG A 18 10.15 -7.79 -2.66
N PHE A 19 11.46 -7.88 -2.61
CA PHE A 19 12.34 -6.77 -3.04
C PHE A 19 12.14 -6.39 -4.52
N ILE A 20 12.08 -7.39 -5.42
CA ILE A 20 11.79 -7.15 -6.84
C ILE A 20 10.40 -6.54 -7.02
N HIS A 21 9.41 -7.00 -6.26
CA HIS A 21 8.07 -6.42 -6.27
C HIS A 21 8.10 -4.95 -5.87
N SER A 22 8.74 -4.59 -4.76
CA SER A 22 8.85 -3.19 -4.30
C SER A 22 9.52 -2.29 -5.34
N SER A 23 10.55 -2.79 -6.04
CA SER A 23 11.15 -2.08 -7.17
C SER A 23 10.14 -1.82 -8.30
N GLY A 24 9.37 -2.84 -8.69
CA GLY A 24 8.35 -2.72 -9.73
C GLY A 24 7.19 -1.77 -9.35
N VAL A 25 6.81 -1.76 -8.07
CA VAL A 25 5.82 -0.82 -7.53
C VAL A 25 6.35 0.61 -7.57
N ALA A 26 7.59 0.84 -7.15
CA ALA A 26 8.23 2.15 -7.21
C ALA A 26 8.28 2.71 -8.64
N ASP A 27 8.65 1.89 -9.62
CA ASP A 27 8.66 2.28 -11.04
C ASP A 27 7.25 2.61 -11.56
N SER A 28 6.26 1.82 -11.18
CA SER A 28 4.86 2.03 -11.56
C SER A 28 4.31 3.30 -10.92
N ALA A 29 4.62 3.54 -9.64
CA ALA A 29 4.20 4.72 -8.91
C ALA A 29 4.77 6.01 -9.52
N VAL A 30 6.06 6.01 -9.90
CA VAL A 30 6.69 7.15 -10.60
C VAL A 30 6.02 7.46 -11.93
N LYS A 31 5.66 6.43 -12.71
CA LYS A 31 4.94 6.60 -13.99
C LYS A 31 3.56 7.21 -13.77
N LEU A 32 2.81 6.72 -12.79
CA LEU A 32 1.51 7.26 -12.44
C LEU A 32 1.61 8.69 -11.88
N ALA A 33 2.58 8.95 -10.99
CA ALA A 33 2.80 10.28 -10.44
C ALA A 33 3.07 11.33 -11.53
N LYS A 34 3.97 11.03 -12.48
CA LYS A 34 4.23 11.90 -13.64
C LYS A 34 2.99 12.14 -14.50
N ARG A 35 2.15 11.13 -14.66
CA ARG A 35 0.93 11.23 -15.47
C ARG A 35 -0.15 12.07 -14.83
N TYR A 36 -0.33 11.93 -13.52
CA TYR A 36 -1.42 12.56 -12.77
C TYR A 36 -1.02 13.79 -11.96
N GLY A 37 0.21 14.26 -12.10
CA GLY A 37 0.66 15.50 -11.49
C GLY A 37 1.01 15.40 -10.00
N ALA A 38 1.30 14.18 -9.49
CA ALA A 38 1.86 13.99 -8.16
C ALA A 38 3.39 14.12 -8.17
N ASN A 39 3.99 14.24 -6.98
CA ASN A 39 5.44 14.30 -6.83
C ASN A 39 6.09 12.92 -7.11
N PRO A 40 6.92 12.78 -8.18
CA PRO A 40 7.55 11.51 -8.51
C PRO A 40 8.55 11.02 -7.46
N GLY A 41 9.17 11.93 -6.69
CA GLY A 41 10.09 11.59 -5.60
C GLY A 41 9.35 10.95 -4.42
N GLN A 42 8.22 11.51 -4.02
CA GLN A 42 7.35 10.92 -2.99
C GLN A 42 6.83 9.54 -3.45
N ALA A 43 6.37 9.44 -4.71
CA ALA A 43 5.87 8.18 -5.27
C ALA A 43 6.96 7.09 -5.34
N LEU A 44 8.18 7.46 -5.72
CA LEU A 44 9.34 6.56 -5.72
C LEU A 44 9.60 6.01 -4.33
N LEU A 45 9.67 6.90 -3.33
CA LEU A 45 9.99 6.52 -1.96
C LEU A 45 8.88 5.68 -1.34
N ALA A 46 7.62 6.12 -1.46
CA ALA A 46 6.47 5.36 -0.96
C ALA A 46 6.36 3.97 -1.62
N GLY A 47 6.61 3.88 -2.93
CA GLY A 47 6.60 2.61 -3.66
C GLY A 47 7.67 1.63 -3.15
N TRP A 48 8.89 2.10 -2.83
CA TRP A 48 9.92 1.25 -2.25
C TRP A 48 9.57 0.72 -0.87
N ILE A 49 8.95 1.54 -0.01
CA ILE A 49 8.73 1.19 1.40
C ILE A 49 7.32 0.64 1.71
N HIS A 50 6.36 0.65 0.75
CA HIS A 50 4.97 0.27 1.03
C HIS A 50 4.84 -1.09 1.75
N ASP A 51 5.66 -2.05 1.38
CA ASP A 51 5.68 -3.41 1.91
C ASP A 51 6.85 -3.69 2.89
N CYS A 52 7.47 -2.65 3.46
CA CYS A 52 8.65 -2.81 4.35
C CYS A 52 8.38 -3.64 5.61
N ALA A 53 7.11 -3.77 6.03
CA ALA A 53 6.68 -4.59 7.15
C ALA A 53 6.04 -5.94 6.74
N LYS A 54 5.89 -6.21 5.43
CA LYS A 54 5.09 -7.35 4.91
C LYS A 54 5.54 -8.72 5.38
N GLU A 55 6.83 -8.90 5.60
CA GLU A 55 7.40 -10.21 5.98
C GLU A 55 7.62 -10.35 7.49
N LEU A 56 7.23 -9.35 8.28
CA LEU A 56 7.19 -9.47 9.74
C LEU A 56 6.08 -10.43 10.20
N SER A 57 6.26 -10.99 11.38
CA SER A 57 5.20 -11.75 12.04
C SER A 57 4.05 -10.82 12.48
N LEU A 58 2.86 -11.38 12.74
CA LEU A 58 1.75 -10.60 13.29
C LEU A 58 2.13 -9.96 14.63
N GLN A 59 2.79 -10.72 15.49
CA GLN A 59 3.23 -10.26 16.82
C GLN A 59 4.24 -9.10 16.72
N ASP A 60 5.21 -9.17 15.78
CA ASP A 60 6.16 -8.06 15.58
C ASP A 60 5.46 -6.79 15.08
N MET A 61 4.49 -6.92 14.16
CA MET A 61 3.71 -5.77 13.71
C MET A 61 2.85 -5.18 14.82
N GLN A 62 2.19 -6.03 15.62
CA GLN A 62 1.41 -5.61 16.78
C GLN A 62 2.29 -4.85 17.77
N LYS A 63 3.46 -5.39 18.07
CA LYS A 63 4.42 -4.71 18.96
C LYS A 63 4.84 -3.33 18.41
N ILE A 64 5.14 -3.21 17.11
CA ILE A 64 5.47 -1.91 16.50
C ILE A 64 4.33 -0.90 16.68
N VAL A 65 3.09 -1.33 16.47
CA VAL A 65 1.90 -0.48 16.58
C VAL A 65 1.63 -0.07 18.03
N GLU A 66 1.77 -1.01 18.99
CA GLU A 66 1.64 -0.75 20.43
C GLU A 66 2.72 0.20 20.95
N ASP A 67 3.99 -0.09 20.68
CA ASP A 67 5.13 0.71 21.13
C ASP A 67 5.04 2.16 20.61
N TYR A 68 4.45 2.35 19.42
CA TYR A 68 4.21 3.67 18.85
C TYR A 68 2.96 4.36 19.43
N GLY A 69 2.06 3.63 20.07
CA GLY A 69 0.79 4.13 20.60
C GLY A 69 -0.27 4.41 19.54
N MET A 70 -0.16 3.82 18.36
CA MET A 70 -1.14 3.98 17.30
C MET A 70 -2.38 3.11 17.56
N LYS A 71 -3.57 3.71 17.45
CA LYS A 71 -4.83 2.97 17.49
C LYS A 71 -5.18 2.50 16.07
N VAL A 72 -5.46 1.23 15.93
CA VAL A 72 -5.92 0.61 14.68
C VAL A 72 -7.23 -0.13 14.94
N ASP A 73 -8.02 -0.32 13.88
CA ASP A 73 -9.24 -1.12 13.94
C ASP A 73 -8.92 -2.57 14.35
N THR A 74 -9.83 -3.20 15.10
CA THR A 74 -9.67 -4.57 15.60
C THR A 74 -9.51 -5.60 14.48
N PHE A 75 -10.14 -5.37 13.32
CA PHE A 75 -10.00 -6.25 12.18
C PHE A 75 -8.60 -6.16 11.56
N LEU A 76 -8.04 -4.94 11.44
CA LEU A 76 -6.65 -4.75 11.01
C LEU A 76 -5.68 -5.38 12.01
N TRP A 77 -5.91 -5.15 13.32
CA TRP A 77 -5.08 -5.64 14.41
C TRP A 77 -4.85 -7.15 14.35
N ASN A 78 -5.90 -7.91 14.04
CA ASN A 78 -5.88 -9.37 14.01
C ASN A 78 -5.53 -9.95 12.63
N ASN A 79 -5.26 -9.11 11.63
CA ASN A 79 -5.03 -9.55 10.25
C ASN A 79 -3.64 -9.19 9.77
N ARG A 80 -2.74 -10.19 9.76
CA ARG A 80 -1.36 -10.02 9.27
C ARG A 80 -1.30 -9.42 7.86
N ALA A 81 -2.25 -9.79 6.99
CA ALA A 81 -2.27 -9.32 5.61
C ALA A 81 -2.63 -7.82 5.51
N LEU A 82 -3.22 -7.22 6.53
CA LEU A 82 -3.63 -5.82 6.57
C LEU A 82 -2.76 -4.97 7.52
N LEU A 83 -2.35 -5.53 8.66
CA LEU A 83 -1.61 -4.79 9.69
C LEU A 83 -0.23 -4.30 9.22
N HIS A 84 0.32 -4.88 8.14
CA HIS A 84 1.61 -4.43 7.61
C HIS A 84 1.57 -2.99 7.04
N GLY A 85 0.41 -2.48 6.62
CA GLY A 85 0.25 -1.08 6.21
C GLY A 85 0.50 -0.11 7.37
N PRO A 86 -0.27 -0.19 8.47
CA PRO A 86 -0.02 0.55 9.71
C PRO A 86 1.40 0.39 10.23
N ALA A 87 1.90 -0.83 10.39
CA ALA A 87 3.26 -1.09 10.88
C ALA A 87 4.34 -0.51 9.93
N GLY A 88 4.13 -0.61 8.61
CA GLY A 88 5.00 -0.02 7.59
C GLY A 88 5.04 1.50 7.65
N SER A 89 3.89 2.15 7.88
CA SER A 89 3.81 3.60 8.07
C SER A 89 4.61 4.07 9.29
N ILE A 90 4.56 3.33 10.40
CA ILE A 90 5.37 3.60 11.59
C ILE A 90 6.87 3.40 11.29
N LEU A 91 7.25 2.31 10.61
CA LEU A 91 8.64 2.08 10.21
C LEU A 91 9.15 3.14 9.23
N ALA A 92 8.30 3.69 8.36
CA ALA A 92 8.66 4.81 7.51
C ALA A 92 9.19 5.97 8.34
N GLN A 93 8.52 6.32 9.43
CA GLN A 93 8.93 7.41 10.32
C GLN A 93 10.09 7.00 11.23
N THR A 94 9.96 5.90 11.95
CA THR A 94 10.88 5.58 13.08
C THR A 94 12.19 4.96 12.61
N LYS A 95 12.16 4.20 11.52
CA LYS A 95 13.34 3.53 10.99
C LYS A 95 13.97 4.25 9.81
N TYR A 96 13.14 4.74 8.88
CA TYR A 96 13.62 5.37 7.65
C TYR A 96 13.65 6.90 7.71
N GLU A 97 13.24 7.49 8.84
CA GLU A 97 13.23 8.95 9.08
C GLU A 97 12.38 9.73 8.05
N ILE A 98 11.36 9.09 7.50
CA ILE A 98 10.44 9.70 6.54
C ILE A 98 9.31 10.35 7.32
N ILE A 99 9.40 11.67 7.52
CA ILE A 99 8.42 12.48 8.28
C ILE A 99 7.29 13.04 7.39
N ASP A 100 7.35 12.81 6.08
CA ASP A 100 6.34 13.27 5.13
C ASP A 100 5.00 12.54 5.36
N PRO A 101 3.93 13.26 5.77
CA PRO A 101 2.65 12.63 6.11
C PRO A 101 1.94 12.01 4.90
N GLU A 102 2.16 12.52 3.68
CA GLU A 102 1.56 11.95 2.47
C GLU A 102 2.17 10.57 2.16
N ILE A 103 3.50 10.43 2.33
CA ILE A 103 4.19 9.15 2.15
C ILE A 103 3.72 8.16 3.22
N GLN A 104 3.67 8.58 4.49
CA GLN A 104 3.21 7.73 5.59
C GLN A 104 1.77 7.26 5.37
N SER A 105 0.88 8.15 4.96
CA SER A 105 -0.52 7.84 4.66
C SER A 105 -0.64 6.88 3.46
N ALA A 106 0.11 7.11 2.40
CA ALA A 106 0.13 6.22 1.24
C ALA A 106 0.60 4.81 1.60
N VAL A 107 1.61 4.68 2.47
CA VAL A 107 2.05 3.37 3.01
C VAL A 107 0.99 2.73 3.90
N TYR A 108 0.34 3.51 4.77
CA TYR A 108 -0.71 3.00 5.65
C TYR A 108 -1.87 2.38 4.87
N TYR A 109 -2.38 3.11 3.86
CA TYR A 109 -3.62 2.76 3.15
C TYR A 109 -3.42 1.98 1.85
N HIS A 110 -2.18 1.61 1.49
CA HIS A 110 -1.92 0.97 0.19
C HIS A 110 -2.65 -0.36 -0.02
N THR A 111 -3.05 -1.07 1.04
CA THR A 111 -3.76 -2.35 0.95
C THR A 111 -5.27 -2.19 1.03
N THR A 112 -5.76 -1.34 1.93
CA THR A 112 -7.18 -1.21 2.23
C THR A 112 -7.84 -0.05 1.48
N GLY A 113 -7.05 0.99 1.17
CA GLY A 113 -7.59 2.28 0.83
C GLY A 113 -8.33 2.94 1.99
N ARG A 114 -9.02 4.03 1.73
CA ARG A 114 -9.94 4.73 2.63
C ARG A 114 -10.89 5.61 1.84
N PRO A 115 -11.98 6.14 2.44
CA PRO A 115 -12.73 7.24 1.84
C PRO A 115 -11.82 8.46 1.60
N ASP A 116 -12.11 9.22 0.55
CA ASP A 116 -11.42 10.46 0.20
C ASP A 116 -9.89 10.34 0.10
N MET A 117 -9.41 9.27 -0.53
CA MET A 117 -7.97 9.05 -0.74
C MET A 117 -7.32 10.24 -1.44
N HIS A 118 -6.19 10.70 -0.89
CA HIS A 118 -5.33 11.66 -1.56
C HIS A 118 -4.64 11.06 -2.80
N LEU A 119 -4.12 11.93 -3.67
CA LEU A 119 -3.56 11.49 -4.96
C LEU A 119 -2.42 10.48 -4.80
N LEU A 120 -1.51 10.68 -3.85
CA LEU A 120 -0.41 9.75 -3.61
C LEU A 120 -0.89 8.40 -3.09
N GLU A 121 -1.91 8.36 -2.22
CA GLU A 121 -2.53 7.12 -1.74
C GLU A 121 -3.12 6.31 -2.89
N LYS A 122 -3.89 6.97 -3.78
CA LYS A 122 -4.46 6.35 -4.99
C LYS A 122 -3.36 5.76 -5.88
N ILE A 123 -2.27 6.50 -6.06
CA ILE A 123 -1.13 6.10 -6.89
C ILE A 123 -0.45 4.86 -6.31
N ILE A 124 -0.15 4.84 -5.01
CA ILE A 124 0.56 3.71 -4.38
C ILE A 124 -0.33 2.46 -4.34
N PHE A 125 -1.60 2.60 -3.96
CA PHE A 125 -2.57 1.51 -4.04
C PHE A 125 -2.60 0.88 -5.43
N LEU A 126 -2.75 1.71 -6.46
CA LEU A 126 -2.86 1.22 -7.83
C LEU A 126 -1.52 0.70 -8.36
N ALA A 127 -0.39 1.32 -8.01
CA ALA A 127 0.94 0.88 -8.41
C ALA A 127 1.27 -0.53 -7.88
N ASP A 128 0.91 -0.85 -6.63
CA ASP A 128 1.01 -2.20 -6.08
C ASP A 128 0.14 -3.19 -6.86
N TYR A 129 -1.10 -2.77 -7.16
CA TYR A 129 -2.08 -3.61 -7.84
C TYR A 129 -1.66 -3.98 -9.26
N ILE A 130 -1.04 -3.04 -10.01
CA ILE A 130 -0.65 -3.21 -11.42
C ILE A 130 0.85 -3.46 -11.63
N ALA A 131 1.63 -3.67 -10.56
CA ALA A 131 3.08 -3.88 -10.64
C ALA A 131 3.44 -4.94 -11.72
N PRO A 132 4.62 -4.84 -12.37
CA PRO A 132 4.97 -5.70 -13.51
C PRO A 132 4.91 -7.20 -13.21
N ASN A 133 5.18 -7.59 -11.96
CA ASN A 133 5.16 -8.98 -11.49
C ASN A 133 3.76 -9.47 -11.06
N ARG A 134 2.73 -8.63 -11.15
CA ARG A 134 1.34 -9.04 -10.90
C ARG A 134 0.78 -9.75 -12.14
N ASN A 135 0.21 -10.93 -11.90
CA ASN A 135 -0.45 -11.72 -12.95
C ASN A 135 -1.72 -12.35 -12.35
N PHE A 136 -2.87 -11.75 -12.64
CA PHE A 136 -4.20 -12.21 -12.24
C PHE A 136 -5.23 -11.77 -13.29
N PRO A 137 -6.42 -12.39 -13.33
CA PRO A 137 -7.47 -11.96 -14.23
C PRO A 137 -7.74 -10.45 -14.13
N GLN A 138 -7.93 -9.77 -15.27
CA GLN A 138 -8.21 -8.33 -15.37
C GLN A 138 -7.03 -7.37 -15.08
N VAL A 139 -5.85 -7.83 -14.66
CA VAL A 139 -4.72 -6.91 -14.38
C VAL A 139 -4.38 -6.02 -15.57
N ASP A 140 -4.43 -6.54 -16.80
CA ASP A 140 -4.12 -5.76 -17.99
C ASP A 140 -5.21 -4.74 -18.30
N ILE A 141 -6.48 -5.04 -18.02
CA ILE A 141 -7.59 -4.07 -18.12
C ILE A 141 -7.35 -2.90 -17.16
N ILE A 142 -6.94 -3.20 -15.92
CA ILE A 142 -6.64 -2.17 -14.91
C ILE A 142 -5.42 -1.34 -15.32
N ARG A 143 -4.38 -1.97 -15.89
CA ARG A 143 -3.21 -1.27 -16.46
C ARG A 143 -3.59 -0.29 -17.55
N GLU A 144 -4.46 -0.69 -18.48
CA GLU A 144 -4.94 0.19 -19.56
C GLU A 144 -5.81 1.33 -19.03
N LYS A 145 -6.69 1.06 -18.07
CA LYS A 145 -7.48 2.12 -17.40
C LYS A 145 -6.59 3.09 -16.65
N ALA A 146 -5.58 2.60 -15.94
CA ALA A 146 -4.61 3.43 -15.20
C ALA A 146 -3.81 4.39 -16.09
N LYS A 147 -3.76 4.15 -17.40
CA LYS A 147 -3.19 5.09 -18.37
C LYS A 147 -4.15 6.21 -18.77
N LYS A 148 -5.45 6.08 -18.51
CA LYS A 148 -6.49 7.00 -18.99
C LYS A 148 -7.17 7.76 -17.86
N ASN A 149 -7.58 7.04 -16.82
CA ASN A 149 -8.32 7.58 -15.69
C ASN A 149 -7.96 6.81 -14.41
N LEU A 150 -7.38 7.51 -13.44
CA LEU A 150 -6.93 6.93 -12.17
C LEU A 150 -8.09 6.37 -11.35
N ASP A 151 -9.20 7.12 -11.26
CA ASP A 151 -10.35 6.75 -10.45
C ASP A 151 -11.13 5.55 -11.05
N GLU A 152 -11.23 5.47 -12.37
CA GLU A 152 -11.80 4.29 -13.05
C GLU A 152 -10.93 3.04 -12.84
N ALA A 153 -9.62 3.19 -12.86
CA ALA A 153 -8.71 2.08 -12.61
C ALA A 153 -8.81 1.61 -11.16
N LEU A 154 -8.89 2.55 -10.20
CA LEU A 154 -9.12 2.27 -8.79
C LEU A 154 -10.42 1.52 -8.56
N LEU A 155 -11.53 2.02 -9.08
CA LEU A 155 -12.84 1.37 -8.96
C LEU A 155 -12.80 -0.07 -9.52
N THR A 156 -12.11 -0.27 -10.64
CA THR A 156 -11.96 -1.61 -11.23
C THR A 156 -11.10 -2.51 -10.34
N ALA A 157 -10.04 -2.00 -9.73
CA ALA A 157 -9.19 -2.73 -8.80
C ALA A 157 -9.96 -3.11 -7.52
N TYR A 158 -10.76 -2.21 -6.95
CA TYR A 158 -11.63 -2.51 -5.81
C TYR A 158 -12.65 -3.58 -6.15
N ASN A 159 -13.35 -3.48 -7.27
CA ASN A 159 -14.32 -4.49 -7.70
C ASN A 159 -13.65 -5.86 -7.87
N SER A 160 -12.45 -5.91 -8.46
CA SER A 160 -11.68 -7.15 -8.59
C SER A 160 -11.30 -7.74 -7.22
N THR A 161 -10.90 -6.89 -6.26
CA THR A 161 -10.58 -7.31 -4.89
C THR A 161 -11.81 -7.84 -4.16
N ILE A 162 -12.94 -7.13 -4.23
CA ILE A 162 -14.19 -7.53 -3.57
C ILE A 162 -14.67 -8.87 -4.12
N ASN A 163 -14.70 -9.02 -5.44
CA ASN A 163 -15.09 -10.28 -6.07
C ASN A 163 -14.19 -11.45 -5.63
N HIS A 164 -12.88 -11.25 -5.62
CA HIS A 164 -11.94 -12.27 -5.15
C HIS A 164 -12.18 -12.64 -3.67
N LEU A 165 -12.44 -11.66 -2.80
CA LEU A 165 -12.73 -11.93 -1.39
C LEU A 165 -14.06 -12.68 -1.19
N LEU A 166 -15.07 -12.37 -2.01
CA LEU A 166 -16.36 -13.08 -2.00
C LEU A 166 -16.19 -14.53 -2.48
N GLU A 167 -15.45 -14.76 -3.57
CA GLU A 167 -15.14 -16.09 -4.09
C GLU A 167 -14.41 -16.97 -3.07
N GLU A 168 -13.49 -16.35 -2.29
CA GLU A 168 -12.70 -17.01 -1.25
C GLU A 168 -13.43 -17.10 0.11
N ASN A 169 -14.66 -16.61 0.22
CA ASN A 169 -15.42 -16.50 1.48
C ASN A 169 -14.63 -15.76 2.59
N LYS A 170 -13.88 -14.71 2.21
CA LYS A 170 -13.10 -13.88 3.13
C LYS A 170 -13.83 -12.59 3.48
N TYR A 171 -13.60 -12.11 4.70
CA TYR A 171 -14.12 -10.80 5.11
C TYR A 171 -13.47 -9.68 4.29
N CYS A 172 -14.30 -8.71 3.88
CA CYS A 172 -13.87 -7.46 3.26
C CYS A 172 -14.02 -6.33 4.27
N LEU A 173 -12.96 -5.54 4.47
CA LEU A 173 -13.05 -4.30 5.22
C LEU A 173 -13.65 -3.25 4.28
N LEU A 174 -14.95 -3.08 4.34
CA LEU A 174 -15.62 -1.92 3.75
C LEU A 174 -15.59 -0.81 4.80
N TYR A 175 -14.92 0.30 4.51
CA TYR A 175 -15.15 1.53 5.26
C TYR A 175 -16.54 2.04 4.90
N THR A 176 -17.54 1.50 5.58
CA THR A 176 -18.86 2.13 5.58
C THR A 176 -18.71 3.39 6.44
N SER A 177 -18.67 4.55 5.80
CA SER A 177 -18.95 5.80 6.51
C SER A 177 -20.24 5.63 7.28
N ASP A 178 -20.24 5.90 8.54
CA ASP A 178 -21.31 6.24 9.52
C ASP A 178 -22.81 6.08 9.17
N ALA A 179 -23.15 5.24 8.20
CA ALA A 179 -24.54 4.93 7.86
C ALA A 179 -25.21 3.90 8.81
N ALA A 180 -24.55 3.54 9.91
CA ALA A 180 -25.06 2.63 10.92
C ALA A 180 -25.16 3.26 12.31
N ALA A 181 -25.17 4.59 12.40
CA ALA A 181 -25.38 5.34 13.64
C ALA A 181 -26.66 6.19 13.55
N GLU A 182 -27.81 5.57 13.25
CA GLU A 182 -29.15 6.05 13.58
C GLU A 182 -30.00 4.89 14.13
#